data_1447ee1d682e491665aafb0b1f5327ae
#
_entry.id   1447ee1d682e491665aafb0b1f5327ae
#
_cell.length_a   1.000
_cell.length_b   1.000
_cell.length_c   1.000
_cell.angle_alpha   90.00
_cell.angle_beta   90.00
_cell.angle_gamma   90.00
#
_symmetry.space_group_name_H-M   'P 1'
#
loop_
_entity.id
_entity.type
_entity.pdbx_description
1 polymer ?
#
loop_
_entity_poly.entity_id
_entity_poly.type
_entity_poly.pdbx_seq_one_letter_code
_entity_poly.pdbx_strand_id
1 'polypeptide(L)'
;MSVDVIDLRNFYSQRLGVVARRLINRGIRAHWPDAQGQRVLGIGYPTPYLGLFREDAERCLALMPAVQGVLKWPTARPTLAALVDERELPLPDSAVDRILLIHALEMSDDPGDLLREVWRVLAPSGRMIAVIPNRRGLWVRTDNTPFGFGRPYSRSQVTQLLRETWFTPVGWTEALYMPPVKRGWVLRSAVVWEFASTTSGFRDACRSSFLSRFAIAFLSAPLPARSSISGAHSDRAGVW
;
A
#
# COMPACT_ATOMS: atom_id res chain seq x y z
N MET A 1 1.41 -8.89 -16.55
CA MET A 1 0.68 -7.85 -17.30
C MET A 1 0.32 -6.79 -16.28
N SER A 2 0.92 -5.61 -16.36
CA SER A 2 0.65 -4.50 -15.43
C SER A 2 -0.62 -3.76 -15.86
N VAL A 3 -1.35 -3.20 -14.91
CA VAL A 3 -2.50 -2.34 -15.18
C VAL A 3 -2.00 -0.92 -15.36
N ASP A 4 -2.43 -0.28 -16.43
CA ASP A 4 -2.11 1.12 -16.72
C ASP A 4 -2.78 2.05 -15.70
N VAL A 5 -2.13 3.14 -15.39
CA VAL A 5 -2.62 4.18 -14.46
C VAL A 5 -3.96 4.78 -14.90
N ILE A 6 -4.25 4.80 -16.21
CA ILE A 6 -5.52 5.27 -16.77
C ILE A 6 -6.66 4.30 -16.39
N ASP A 7 -6.41 2.99 -16.46
CA ASP A 7 -7.40 1.97 -16.08
C ASP A 7 -7.70 2.02 -14.59
N LEU A 8 -6.67 2.20 -13.76
CA LEU A 8 -6.82 2.43 -12.33
C LEU A 8 -7.67 3.68 -12.04
N ARG A 9 -7.38 4.81 -12.70
CA ARG A 9 -8.17 6.03 -12.58
C ARG A 9 -9.63 5.81 -12.99
N ASN A 10 -9.86 5.16 -14.13
CA ASN A 10 -11.19 4.87 -14.65
C ASN A 10 -11.98 3.98 -13.69
N PHE A 11 -11.34 2.95 -13.13
CA PHE A 11 -11.96 2.10 -12.12
C PHE A 11 -12.39 2.91 -10.88
N TYR A 12 -11.46 3.68 -10.28
CA TYR A 12 -11.75 4.46 -9.07
C TYR A 12 -12.72 5.62 -9.28
N SER A 13 -13.01 5.98 -10.53
CA SER A 13 -14.05 6.94 -10.92
C SER A 13 -15.43 6.31 -10.99
N GLN A 14 -15.54 4.98 -11.17
CA GLN A 14 -16.81 4.26 -11.24
C GLN A 14 -17.41 4.04 -9.84
N ARG A 15 -18.72 3.78 -9.78
CA ARG A 15 -19.45 3.55 -8.53
C ARG A 15 -18.81 2.45 -7.66
N LEU A 16 -18.40 1.35 -8.27
CA LEU A 16 -17.75 0.23 -7.58
C LEU A 16 -16.40 0.65 -6.99
N GLY A 17 -15.57 1.35 -7.76
CA GLY A 17 -14.27 1.85 -7.32
C GLY A 17 -14.40 2.91 -6.22
N VAL A 18 -15.41 3.78 -6.27
CA VAL A 18 -15.70 4.76 -5.21
C VAL A 18 -16.03 4.05 -3.89
N VAL A 19 -16.83 2.97 -3.94
CA VAL A 19 -17.15 2.17 -2.75
C VAL A 19 -15.90 1.46 -2.25
N ALA A 20 -15.14 0.80 -3.14
CA ALA A 20 -13.89 0.12 -2.78
C ALA A 20 -12.91 1.08 -2.11
N ARG A 21 -12.70 2.27 -2.68
CA ARG A 21 -11.86 3.32 -2.09
C ARG A 21 -12.32 3.71 -0.69
N ARG A 22 -13.64 3.90 -0.50
CA ARG A 22 -14.20 4.29 0.79
C ARG A 22 -13.97 3.25 1.87
N LEU A 23 -14.10 1.97 1.54
CA LEU A 23 -13.89 0.87 2.48
C LEU A 23 -12.40 0.68 2.82
N ILE A 24 -11.51 0.76 1.84
CA ILE A 24 -10.07 0.72 2.06
C ILE A 24 -9.62 1.93 2.90
N ASN A 25 -10.12 3.14 2.62
CA ASN A 25 -9.85 4.35 3.39
C ASN A 25 -10.22 4.17 4.87
N ARG A 26 -11.36 3.53 5.16
CA ARG A 26 -11.74 3.22 6.55
C ARG A 26 -10.68 2.35 7.24
N GLY A 27 -10.18 1.31 6.55
CA GLY A 27 -9.12 0.45 7.07
C GLY A 27 -7.81 1.21 7.32
N ILE A 28 -7.40 2.08 6.39
CA ILE A 28 -6.21 2.91 6.52
C ILE A 28 -6.37 3.88 7.71
N ARG A 29 -7.49 4.61 7.80
CA ARG A 29 -7.77 5.56 8.91
C ARG A 29 -7.85 4.89 10.28
N ALA A 30 -8.28 3.63 10.36
CA ALA A 30 -8.31 2.89 11.63
C ALA A 30 -6.90 2.69 12.22
N HIS A 31 -5.85 2.70 11.38
CA HIS A 31 -4.46 2.52 11.79
C HIS A 31 -3.64 3.81 11.75
N TRP A 32 -3.98 4.72 10.85
CA TRP A 32 -3.42 6.06 10.75
C TRP A 32 -4.56 7.08 10.80
N PRO A 33 -4.99 7.47 11.99
CA PRO A 33 -6.04 8.48 12.17
C PRO A 33 -5.67 9.82 11.56
N ASP A 34 -4.39 10.18 11.66
CA ASP A 34 -3.79 11.39 11.09
C ASP A 34 -2.33 11.12 10.67
N ALA A 35 -1.70 12.12 10.09
CA ALA A 35 -0.28 12.13 9.75
C ALA A 35 0.37 13.48 10.12
N GLN A 36 -0.07 14.11 11.19
CA GLN A 36 0.35 15.43 11.58
C GLN A 36 1.86 15.53 11.76
N GLY A 37 2.49 16.48 11.05
CA GLY A 37 3.92 16.71 11.08
C GLY A 37 4.77 15.58 10.50
N GLN A 38 4.18 14.63 9.77
CA GLN A 38 4.89 13.48 9.20
C GLN A 38 5.07 13.60 7.69
N ARG A 39 6.15 13.03 7.19
CA ARG A 39 6.45 12.93 5.76
C ARG A 39 5.83 11.65 5.23
N VAL A 40 4.81 11.78 4.40
CA VAL A 40 4.01 10.66 3.86
C VAL A 40 4.39 10.41 2.41
N LEU A 41 4.70 9.16 2.09
CA LEU A 41 4.99 8.69 0.75
C LEU A 41 3.96 7.63 0.33
N GLY A 42 3.39 7.80 -0.84
CA GLY A 42 2.61 6.75 -1.49
C GLY A 42 3.36 6.15 -2.67
N ILE A 43 3.33 4.84 -2.83
CA ILE A 43 3.98 4.13 -3.94
C ILE A 43 2.95 3.25 -4.66
N GLY A 44 3.05 3.14 -5.98
CA GLY A 44 2.10 2.46 -6.84
C GLY A 44 1.00 3.39 -7.35
N TYR A 45 -0.25 3.13 -7.04
CA TYR A 45 -1.38 4.04 -7.33
C TYR A 45 -2.02 4.58 -6.03
N PRO A 46 -1.30 5.40 -5.27
CA PRO A 46 -1.74 5.84 -3.94
C PRO A 46 -2.66 7.06 -3.97
N THR A 47 -2.79 7.75 -5.11
CA THR A 47 -3.46 9.06 -5.21
C THR A 47 -4.90 9.11 -4.70
N PRO A 48 -5.75 8.05 -4.80
CA PRO A 48 -7.08 8.06 -4.23
C PRO A 48 -7.09 8.09 -2.68
N TYR A 49 -5.96 7.77 -2.06
CA TYR A 49 -5.83 7.55 -0.61
C TYR A 49 -4.98 8.64 0.07
N LEU A 50 -3.96 9.15 -0.61
CA LEU A 50 -3.07 10.19 -0.07
C LEU A 50 -3.77 11.50 0.29
N GLY A 51 -4.89 11.78 -0.36
CA GLY A 51 -5.74 12.92 -0.02
C GLY A 51 -6.21 12.94 1.43
N LEU A 52 -6.21 11.79 2.12
CA LEU A 52 -6.53 11.68 3.54
C LEU A 52 -5.53 12.40 4.45
N PHE A 53 -4.28 12.50 4.02
CA PHE A 53 -3.16 12.96 4.87
C PHE A 53 -2.56 14.27 4.39
N ARG A 54 -2.94 14.76 3.21
CA ARG A 54 -2.28 15.89 2.55
C ARG A 54 -2.33 17.20 3.35
N GLU A 55 -3.38 17.41 4.13
CA GLU A 55 -3.56 18.65 4.90
C GLU A 55 -2.86 18.59 6.26
N ASP A 56 -2.71 17.40 6.82
CA ASP A 56 -2.10 17.17 8.12
C ASP A 56 -0.60 16.89 8.03
N ALA A 57 -0.15 16.27 6.93
CA ALA A 57 1.24 15.89 6.75
C ALA A 57 2.14 17.09 6.48
N GLU A 58 3.38 17.05 6.99
CA GLU A 58 4.43 18.01 6.63
C GLU A 58 4.70 17.97 5.13
N ARG A 59 4.75 16.77 4.57
CA ARG A 59 4.99 16.54 3.13
C ARG A 59 4.27 15.28 2.68
N CYS A 60 3.65 15.31 1.50
CA CYS A 60 2.92 14.18 0.95
C CYS A 60 3.27 14.02 -0.53
N LEU A 61 3.90 12.90 -0.89
CA LEU A 61 4.37 12.61 -2.24
C LEU A 61 3.79 11.30 -2.77
N ALA A 62 3.61 11.22 -4.10
CA ALA A 62 3.21 10.01 -4.79
C ALA A 62 4.31 9.59 -5.78
N LEU A 63 4.92 8.44 -5.59
CA LEU A 63 5.87 7.86 -6.51
C LEU A 63 5.19 6.70 -7.26
N MET A 64 5.07 6.84 -8.57
CA MET A 64 4.37 5.90 -9.42
C MET A 64 5.37 5.14 -10.27
N PRO A 65 5.39 3.79 -10.22
CA PRO A 65 6.29 2.98 -11.01
C PRO A 65 6.12 3.21 -12.50
N ALA A 66 7.24 3.25 -13.24
CA ALA A 66 7.26 3.49 -14.68
C ALA A 66 6.41 2.49 -15.47
N VAL A 67 6.33 1.25 -14.99
CA VAL A 67 5.52 0.19 -15.60
C VAL A 67 4.00 0.43 -15.53
N GLN A 68 3.55 1.30 -14.64
CA GLN A 68 2.13 1.67 -14.50
C GLN A 68 1.81 3.01 -15.14
N GLY A 69 2.80 3.92 -15.23
CA GLY A 69 2.62 5.28 -15.67
C GLY A 69 2.29 6.26 -14.53
N VAL A 70 2.22 7.55 -14.85
CA VAL A 70 2.00 8.61 -13.86
C VAL A 70 0.83 9.51 -14.23
N LEU A 71 0.11 9.97 -13.22
CA LEU A 71 -0.92 11.01 -13.35
C LEU A 71 -0.54 12.23 -12.50
N LYS A 72 -0.86 13.41 -13.03
CA LYS A 72 -0.74 14.64 -12.24
C LYS A 72 -1.60 14.54 -10.98
N TRP A 73 -0.96 14.72 -9.83
CA TRP A 73 -1.64 14.76 -8.54
C TRP A 73 -0.95 15.78 -7.62
N PRO A 74 -1.71 16.62 -6.91
CA PRO A 74 -3.13 16.89 -7.08
C PRO A 74 -3.44 17.62 -8.39
N THR A 75 -4.66 17.51 -8.91
CA THR A 75 -5.03 18.07 -10.22
C THR A 75 -5.00 19.58 -10.26
N ALA A 76 -5.40 20.26 -9.17
CA ALA A 76 -5.57 21.72 -9.09
C ALA A 76 -4.34 22.49 -8.56
N ARG A 77 -3.19 21.82 -8.30
CA ARG A 77 -1.99 22.42 -7.72
C ARG A 77 -0.73 21.94 -8.45
N PRO A 78 0.45 22.48 -8.16
CA PRO A 78 1.71 21.87 -8.61
C PRO A 78 1.70 20.37 -8.30
N THR A 79 2.27 19.58 -9.19
CA THR A 79 2.29 18.13 -9.02
C THR A 79 3.14 17.71 -7.83
N LEU A 80 2.63 16.76 -7.05
CA LEU A 80 3.32 16.04 -5.98
C LEU A 80 3.48 14.56 -6.36
N ALA A 81 3.33 14.24 -7.65
CA ALA A 81 3.51 12.91 -8.19
C ALA A 81 4.70 12.88 -9.15
N ALA A 82 5.48 11.81 -9.10
CA ALA A 82 6.59 11.55 -10.00
C ALA A 82 6.58 10.10 -10.49
N LEU A 83 7.07 9.89 -11.72
CA LEU A 83 7.36 8.59 -12.28
C LEU A 83 8.73 8.15 -11.76
N VAL A 84 8.85 6.89 -11.34
CA VAL A 84 10.09 6.36 -10.75
C VAL A 84 10.38 4.93 -11.19
N ASP A 85 11.65 4.53 -11.14
CA ASP A 85 12.01 3.13 -11.04
C ASP A 85 11.76 2.67 -9.59
N GLU A 86 10.99 1.60 -9.42
CA GLU A 86 10.65 1.09 -8.09
C GLU A 86 11.84 0.46 -7.35
N ARG A 87 12.91 0.12 -8.10
CA ARG A 87 14.15 -0.44 -7.56
C ARG A 87 15.15 0.61 -7.12
N GLU A 88 14.91 1.89 -7.48
CA GLU A 88 15.78 3.01 -7.11
C GLU A 88 14.94 4.27 -6.88
N LEU A 89 14.43 4.40 -5.66
CA LEU A 89 13.60 5.56 -5.31
C LEU A 89 14.46 6.82 -5.17
N PRO A 90 14.07 7.95 -5.80
CA PRO A 90 14.83 9.20 -5.79
C PRO A 90 14.70 9.94 -4.46
N LEU A 91 14.93 9.26 -3.37
CA LEU A 91 14.85 9.76 -2.01
C LEU A 91 16.06 9.30 -1.20
N PRO A 92 16.60 10.13 -0.31
CA PRO A 92 17.67 9.72 0.59
C PRO A 92 17.20 8.69 1.61
N ASP A 93 18.14 8.06 2.29
CA ASP A 93 17.87 7.11 3.38
C ASP A 93 17.09 7.82 4.48
N SER A 94 16.12 7.11 5.07
CA SER A 94 15.33 7.60 6.20
C SER A 94 14.58 8.92 5.92
N ALA A 95 14.18 9.13 4.68
CA ALA A 95 13.56 10.38 4.22
C ALA A 95 12.09 10.51 4.62
N VAL A 96 11.39 9.41 4.92
CA VAL A 96 9.93 9.42 5.13
C VAL A 96 9.52 8.66 6.38
N ASP A 97 8.44 9.10 7.01
CA ASP A 97 7.94 8.55 8.27
C ASP A 97 6.80 7.55 8.05
N ARG A 98 6.05 7.72 6.95
CA ARG A 98 4.90 6.87 6.60
C ARG A 98 4.95 6.49 5.13
N ILE A 99 4.79 5.20 4.83
CA ILE A 99 4.70 4.71 3.45
C ILE A 99 3.40 3.96 3.23
N LEU A 100 2.71 4.30 2.14
CA LEU A 100 1.46 3.67 1.72
C LEU A 100 1.68 2.98 0.36
N LEU A 101 1.70 1.65 0.35
CA LEU A 101 1.78 0.84 -0.86
C LEU A 101 0.38 0.46 -1.35
N ILE A 102 0.00 0.92 -2.54
CA ILE A 102 -1.31 0.64 -3.16
C ILE A 102 -1.08 0.23 -4.61
N HIS A 103 -1.54 -0.93 -5.00
CA HIS A 103 -1.29 -1.49 -6.33
C HIS A 103 0.20 -1.47 -6.70
N ALA A 104 1.06 -1.75 -5.73
CA ALA A 104 2.50 -1.76 -5.89
C ALA A 104 3.05 -3.20 -5.89
N LEU A 105 2.90 -3.92 -4.79
CA LEU A 105 3.52 -5.25 -4.62
C LEU A 105 3.02 -6.28 -5.62
N GLU A 106 1.72 -6.31 -5.90
CA GLU A 106 1.13 -7.25 -6.86
C GLU A 106 1.47 -6.92 -8.30
N MET A 107 1.86 -5.68 -8.58
CA MET A 107 2.21 -5.21 -9.92
C MET A 107 3.72 -5.18 -10.18
N SER A 108 4.52 -5.25 -9.14
CA SER A 108 5.98 -5.25 -9.22
C SER A 108 6.51 -6.52 -9.86
N ASP A 109 7.50 -6.38 -10.72
CA ASP A 109 8.26 -7.50 -11.28
C ASP A 109 9.23 -8.07 -10.25
N ASP A 110 9.82 -7.21 -9.41
CA ASP A 110 10.68 -7.58 -8.28
C ASP A 110 10.20 -6.93 -6.97
N PRO A 111 9.22 -7.53 -6.28
CA PRO A 111 8.68 -7.00 -5.04
C PRO A 111 9.70 -7.01 -3.89
N GLY A 112 10.76 -7.84 -4.00
CA GLY A 112 11.86 -7.86 -3.03
C GLY A 112 12.70 -6.60 -3.10
N ASP A 113 13.09 -6.17 -4.30
CA ASP A 113 13.88 -4.96 -4.50
C ASP A 113 13.05 -3.71 -4.16
N LEU A 114 11.78 -3.66 -4.57
CA LEU A 114 10.86 -2.61 -4.14
C LEU A 114 10.83 -2.48 -2.62
N LEU A 115 10.67 -3.57 -1.89
CA LEU A 115 10.59 -3.52 -0.43
C LEU A 115 11.92 -3.15 0.23
N ARG A 116 13.07 -3.51 -0.34
CA ARG A 116 14.39 -3.06 0.14
C ARG A 116 14.55 -1.55 -0.01
N GLU A 117 14.12 -0.98 -1.13
CA GLU A 117 14.09 0.46 -1.35
C GLU A 117 13.11 1.16 -0.39
N VAL A 118 11.93 0.61 -0.22
CA VAL A 118 10.96 1.10 0.79
C VAL A 118 11.58 1.10 2.18
N TRP A 119 12.32 0.05 2.55
CA TRP A 119 13.00 -0.03 3.83
C TRP A 119 14.12 1.03 3.95
N ARG A 120 14.89 1.25 2.90
CA ARG A 120 15.98 2.24 2.86
C ARG A 120 15.46 3.65 3.10
N VAL A 121 14.38 4.03 2.43
CA VAL A 121 13.83 5.40 2.53
C VAL A 121 12.98 5.62 3.77
N LEU A 122 12.54 4.56 4.44
CA LEU A 122 11.71 4.64 5.65
C LEU A 122 12.57 5.03 6.86
N ALA A 123 12.12 5.99 7.65
CA ALA A 123 12.78 6.40 8.89
C ALA A 123 12.80 5.25 9.92
N PRO A 124 13.74 5.26 10.89
CA PRO A 124 13.90 4.16 11.86
C PRO A 124 12.64 3.82 12.68
N SER A 125 11.79 4.80 12.97
CA SER A 125 10.49 4.60 13.63
C SER A 125 9.32 4.64 12.66
N GLY A 126 9.61 4.62 11.36
CA GLY A 126 8.63 4.74 10.30
C GLY A 126 7.69 3.55 10.22
N ARG A 127 6.53 3.78 9.66
CA ARG A 127 5.49 2.74 9.50
C ARG A 127 5.04 2.66 8.06
N MET A 128 4.70 1.45 7.64
CA MET A 128 4.17 1.18 6.31
C MET A 128 2.79 0.54 6.40
N ILE A 129 1.91 0.93 5.51
CA ILE A 129 0.67 0.21 5.21
C ILE A 129 0.78 -0.30 3.77
N ALA A 130 0.56 -1.61 3.58
CA ALA A 130 0.43 -2.19 2.25
C ALA A 130 -0.99 -2.73 2.05
N VAL A 131 -1.64 -2.29 0.99
CA VAL A 131 -2.97 -2.77 0.57
C VAL A 131 -2.77 -3.77 -0.54
N ILE A 132 -3.04 -5.03 -0.26
CA ILE A 132 -2.66 -6.16 -1.12
C ILE A 132 -3.90 -7.00 -1.44
N PRO A 133 -4.16 -7.33 -2.72
CA PRO A 133 -5.21 -8.24 -3.10
C PRO A 133 -4.97 -9.65 -2.55
N ASN A 134 -5.96 -10.20 -1.86
CA ASN A 134 -5.86 -11.56 -1.36
C ASN A 134 -6.14 -12.57 -2.48
N ARG A 135 -5.19 -13.47 -2.75
CA ARG A 135 -5.28 -14.52 -3.78
C ARG A 135 -6.55 -15.35 -3.73
N ARG A 136 -7.16 -15.51 -2.55
CA ARG A 136 -8.41 -16.26 -2.37
C ARG A 136 -9.67 -15.41 -2.51
N GLY A 137 -9.54 -14.09 -2.67
CA GLY A 137 -10.68 -13.17 -2.77
C GLY A 137 -11.41 -13.23 -4.11
N LEU A 138 -12.70 -12.90 -4.12
CA LEU A 138 -13.50 -12.78 -5.35
C LEU A 138 -13.02 -11.65 -6.26
N TRP A 139 -12.48 -10.58 -5.68
CA TRP A 139 -11.98 -9.43 -6.42
C TRP A 139 -10.83 -9.77 -7.37
N VAL A 140 -10.00 -10.73 -6.98
CA VAL A 140 -8.87 -11.22 -7.79
C VAL A 140 -9.32 -12.12 -8.95
N ARG A 141 -10.50 -12.74 -8.82
CA ARG A 141 -11.07 -13.64 -9.83
C ARG A 141 -11.94 -12.93 -10.86
N THR A 142 -12.01 -11.61 -10.79
CA THR A 142 -12.90 -10.80 -11.62
C THR A 142 -12.07 -9.90 -12.51
N ASP A 143 -12.04 -10.16 -13.81
CA ASP A 143 -11.29 -9.40 -14.81
C ASP A 143 -11.79 -7.93 -14.95
N ASN A 144 -12.95 -7.62 -14.39
CA ASN A 144 -13.54 -6.28 -14.42
C ASN A 144 -13.00 -5.32 -13.36
N THR A 145 -12.01 -5.71 -12.57
CA THR A 145 -11.40 -4.87 -11.55
C THR A 145 -9.87 -4.93 -11.64
N PRO A 146 -9.16 -3.84 -11.30
CA PRO A 146 -7.70 -3.82 -11.34
C PRO A 146 -7.06 -4.83 -10.38
N PHE A 147 -7.81 -5.35 -9.43
CA PHE A 147 -7.36 -6.33 -8.45
C PHE A 147 -7.24 -7.76 -9.00
N GLY A 148 -7.79 -8.03 -10.19
CA GLY A 148 -7.62 -9.29 -10.92
C GLY A 148 -6.30 -9.40 -11.66
N PHE A 149 -5.57 -8.29 -11.78
CA PHE A 149 -4.29 -8.24 -12.49
C PHE A 149 -3.11 -8.35 -11.51
N GLY A 150 -1.92 -8.61 -12.06
CA GLY A 150 -0.71 -8.75 -11.27
C GLY A 150 -0.59 -10.12 -10.59
N ARG A 151 0.20 -10.17 -9.53
CA ARG A 151 0.49 -11.39 -8.74
C ARG A 151 -0.16 -11.29 -7.37
N PRO A 152 -1.39 -11.80 -7.18
CA PRO A 152 -2.05 -11.73 -5.89
C PRO A 152 -1.35 -12.65 -4.89
N TYR A 153 -1.24 -12.21 -3.65
CA TYR A 153 -0.55 -12.91 -2.59
C TYR A 153 -1.49 -13.61 -1.63
N SER A 154 -1.03 -14.73 -1.06
CA SER A 154 -1.59 -15.24 0.20
C SER A 154 -0.94 -14.50 1.37
N ARG A 155 -1.60 -14.50 2.53
CA ARG A 155 -1.05 -13.88 3.75
C ARG A 155 0.33 -14.46 4.13
N SER A 156 0.52 -15.79 3.98
CA SER A 156 1.80 -16.43 4.24
C SER A 156 2.91 -15.96 3.30
N GLN A 157 2.61 -15.84 2.00
CA GLN A 157 3.57 -15.34 1.02
C GLN A 157 4.00 -13.89 1.32
N VAL A 158 3.04 -13.01 1.65
CA VAL A 158 3.37 -11.64 2.04
C VAL A 158 4.21 -11.62 3.32
N THR A 159 3.82 -12.42 4.33
CA THR A 159 4.58 -12.49 5.59
C THR A 159 6.02 -12.95 5.37
N GLN A 160 6.23 -13.92 4.48
CA GLN A 160 7.56 -14.40 4.13
C GLN A 160 8.36 -13.31 3.41
N LEU A 161 7.80 -12.72 2.35
CA LEU A 161 8.42 -11.64 1.58
C LEU A 161 8.84 -10.46 2.47
N LEU A 162 7.96 -10.06 3.40
CA LEU A 162 8.24 -8.98 4.34
C LEU A 162 9.39 -9.31 5.29
N ARG A 163 9.45 -10.54 5.80
CA ARG A 163 10.57 -10.99 6.66
C ARG A 163 11.90 -11.02 5.92
N GLU A 164 11.90 -11.47 4.68
CA GLU A 164 13.08 -11.50 3.80
C GLU A 164 13.60 -10.09 3.48
N THR A 165 12.74 -9.08 3.61
CA THR A 165 13.04 -7.66 3.37
C THR A 165 13.05 -6.82 4.64
N TRP A 166 13.31 -7.45 5.80
CA TRP A 166 13.48 -6.84 7.12
C TRP A 166 12.25 -6.17 7.72
N PHE A 167 11.06 -6.41 7.18
CA PHE A 167 9.83 -5.90 7.76
C PHE A 167 9.21 -6.91 8.72
N THR A 168 8.68 -6.40 9.84
CA THR A 168 7.88 -7.20 10.77
C THR A 168 6.43 -6.78 10.68
N PRO A 169 5.51 -7.69 10.29
CA PRO A 169 4.08 -7.40 10.33
C PRO A 169 3.59 -7.18 11.76
N VAL A 170 3.03 -6.01 12.06
CA VAL A 170 2.48 -5.66 13.36
C VAL A 170 0.99 -6.03 13.44
N GLY A 171 0.29 -5.95 12.33
CA GLY A 171 -1.12 -6.23 12.28
C GLY A 171 -1.64 -6.50 10.88
N TRP A 172 -2.84 -7.06 10.82
CA TRP A 172 -3.55 -7.35 9.60
C TRP A 172 -5.01 -6.93 9.75
N THR A 173 -5.48 -6.15 8.80
CA THR A 173 -6.91 -5.84 8.66
C THR A 173 -7.38 -6.31 7.31
N GLU A 174 -8.59 -6.79 7.26
CA GLU A 174 -9.25 -7.18 6.01
C GLU A 174 -10.32 -6.15 5.66
N ALA A 175 -10.46 -5.85 4.38
CA ALA A 175 -11.45 -4.93 3.84
C ALA A 175 -12.10 -5.53 2.58
N LEU A 176 -13.12 -4.88 2.04
CA LEU A 176 -13.83 -5.29 0.82
C LEU A 176 -14.48 -6.68 0.92
N TYR A 177 -15.24 -6.89 1.97
CA TYR A 177 -16.03 -8.13 2.14
C TYR A 177 -17.20 -8.25 1.15
N MET A 178 -17.59 -7.15 0.51
CA MET A 178 -18.63 -7.16 -0.52
C MET A 178 -18.14 -7.79 -1.83
N PRO A 179 -19.01 -8.48 -2.59
CA PRO A 179 -18.64 -8.98 -3.91
C PRO A 179 -18.45 -7.84 -4.92
N PRO A 180 -17.56 -7.99 -5.93
CA PRO A 180 -17.27 -6.98 -6.94
C PRO A 180 -18.36 -6.89 -8.01
N VAL A 181 -19.61 -6.64 -7.61
CA VAL A 181 -20.77 -6.55 -8.51
C VAL A 181 -21.22 -5.10 -8.67
N LYS A 182 -21.61 -4.74 -9.90
CA LYS A 182 -22.06 -3.39 -10.25
C LYS A 182 -23.54 -3.11 -9.88
N ARG A 183 -24.23 -4.06 -9.25
CA ARG A 183 -25.67 -3.90 -8.89
C ARG A 183 -25.85 -2.85 -7.78
N GLY A 184 -26.69 -1.86 -8.03
CA GLY A 184 -26.81 -0.68 -7.17
C GLY A 184 -27.28 -0.98 -5.74
N TRP A 185 -28.12 -2.00 -5.51
CA TRP A 185 -28.53 -2.39 -4.16
C TRP A 185 -27.42 -3.03 -3.35
N VAL A 186 -26.52 -3.82 -3.98
CA VAL A 186 -25.33 -4.40 -3.32
C VAL A 186 -24.34 -3.28 -2.92
N LEU A 187 -24.17 -2.27 -3.79
CA LEU A 187 -23.30 -1.14 -3.48
C LEU A 187 -23.84 -0.28 -2.35
N ARG A 188 -25.18 -0.15 -2.20
CA ARG A 188 -25.78 0.57 -1.06
C ARG A 188 -25.64 -0.20 0.25
N SER A 189 -25.66 -1.54 0.21
CA SER A 189 -25.48 -2.39 1.38
C SER A 189 -24.00 -2.61 1.75
N ALA A 190 -23.03 -2.06 1.01
CA ALA A 190 -21.60 -2.27 1.23
C ALA A 190 -21.14 -1.97 2.67
N VAL A 191 -21.68 -0.92 3.30
CA VAL A 191 -21.40 -0.57 4.69
C VAL A 191 -21.94 -1.63 5.66
N VAL A 192 -23.08 -2.23 5.34
CA VAL A 192 -23.68 -3.30 6.16
C VAL A 192 -22.82 -4.56 6.08
N TRP A 193 -22.29 -4.89 4.91
CA TRP A 193 -21.38 -6.01 4.72
C TRP A 193 -20.09 -5.86 5.54
N GLU A 194 -19.51 -4.66 5.54
CA GLU A 194 -18.31 -4.36 6.36
C GLU A 194 -18.64 -4.39 7.85
N PHE A 195 -19.78 -3.86 8.28
CA PHE A 195 -20.17 -3.86 9.68
C PHE A 195 -20.46 -5.28 10.19
N ALA A 196 -21.17 -6.09 9.41
CA ALA A 196 -21.42 -7.49 9.73
C ALA A 196 -20.11 -8.29 9.87
N SER A 197 -19.09 -7.97 9.08
CA SER A 197 -17.78 -8.64 9.15
C SER A 197 -16.98 -8.34 10.42
N THR A 198 -17.33 -7.29 11.18
CA THR A 198 -16.68 -6.98 12.45
C THR A 198 -17.25 -7.78 13.63
N THR A 199 -18.41 -8.39 13.49
CA THR A 199 -19.00 -9.27 14.52
C THR A 199 -18.38 -10.66 14.49
N SER A 200 -18.01 -11.22 15.64
CA SER A 200 -17.24 -12.47 15.76
C SER A 200 -17.88 -13.68 15.06
N GLY A 201 -19.20 -13.83 15.17
CA GLY A 201 -19.94 -14.95 14.56
C GLY A 201 -19.99 -14.90 13.03
N PHE A 202 -19.99 -13.69 12.44
CA PHE A 202 -19.98 -13.53 10.98
C PHE A 202 -18.57 -13.68 10.39
N ARG A 203 -17.52 -13.36 11.18
CA ARG A 203 -16.12 -13.59 10.78
C ARG A 203 -15.82 -15.08 10.57
N ASP A 204 -16.35 -15.95 11.39
CA ASP A 204 -16.15 -17.40 11.27
C ASP A 204 -16.96 -18.00 10.12
N ALA A 205 -18.18 -17.52 9.89
CA ALA A 205 -18.98 -17.85 8.72
C ALA A 205 -18.36 -17.34 7.42
N CYS A 206 -17.75 -16.14 7.42
CA CYS A 206 -17.02 -15.59 6.29
C CYS A 206 -15.64 -16.23 6.09
N ARG A 207 -15.03 -16.82 7.12
CA ARG A 207 -13.79 -17.61 6.99
C ARG A 207 -14.00 -18.89 6.18
N SER A 208 -15.16 -19.51 6.29
CA SER A 208 -15.55 -20.69 5.50
C SER A 208 -16.15 -20.34 4.14
N SER A 209 -16.66 -19.13 3.95
CA SER A 209 -17.26 -18.68 2.71
C SER A 209 -16.22 -17.95 1.83
N PHE A 210 -16.28 -18.17 0.52
CA PHE A 210 -15.45 -17.53 -0.52
C PHE A 210 -15.65 -16.01 -0.67
N LEU A 211 -16.12 -15.31 0.38
CA LEU A 211 -16.34 -13.88 0.35
C LEU A 211 -15.02 -13.13 0.36
N SER A 212 -14.96 -12.13 -0.47
CA SER A 212 -13.80 -11.35 -0.85
C SER A 212 -13.10 -10.71 0.34
N ARG A 213 -11.78 -10.89 0.40
CA ARG A 213 -10.94 -10.28 1.43
C ARG A 213 -9.81 -9.54 0.76
N PHE A 214 -9.67 -8.29 1.11
CA PHE A 214 -8.44 -7.54 0.92
C PHE A 214 -7.63 -7.63 2.22
N ALA A 215 -6.40 -8.05 2.13
CA ALA A 215 -5.48 -7.96 3.25
C ALA A 215 -4.85 -6.57 3.24
N ILE A 216 -5.06 -5.81 4.30
CA ILE A 216 -4.32 -4.60 4.59
C ILE A 216 -3.27 -5.00 5.62
N ALA A 217 -2.01 -5.07 5.20
CA ALA A 217 -0.90 -5.37 6.09
C ALA A 217 -0.39 -4.09 6.74
N PHE A 218 -0.30 -4.09 8.07
CA PHE A 218 0.33 -3.02 8.84
C PHE A 218 1.71 -3.47 9.25
N LEU A 219 2.69 -2.65 8.95
CA LEU A 219 4.09 -2.99 9.10
C LEU A 219 4.78 -1.86 9.84
N SER A 220 5.58 -2.21 10.84
CA SER A 220 6.61 -1.34 11.36
C SER A 220 7.94 -1.89 10.89
N ALA A 221 8.87 -1.03 10.48
CA ALA A 221 10.27 -1.41 10.47
C ALA A 221 10.65 -1.65 11.94
N PRO A 222 11.15 -2.83 12.32
CA PRO A 222 11.85 -2.95 13.58
C PRO A 222 13.00 -1.96 13.53
N LEU A 223 13.30 -1.30 14.64
CA LEU A 223 14.55 -0.59 14.79
C LEU A 223 15.67 -1.59 14.46
N PRO A 224 16.38 -1.51 13.34
CA PRO A 224 17.63 -2.19 13.25
C PRO A 224 18.48 -1.52 14.33
N ALA A 225 19.05 -2.31 15.22
CA ALA A 225 20.25 -1.87 15.91
C ALA A 225 21.23 -1.51 14.78
N ARG A 226 21.32 -0.25 14.42
CA ARG A 226 22.42 0.28 13.61
C ARG A 226 23.67 0.23 14.51
N SER A 227 24.13 -0.98 14.79
CA SER A 227 25.49 -1.20 15.28
C SER A 227 26.42 -0.89 14.12
N SER A 228 26.98 0.29 14.16
CA SER A 228 28.37 0.55 13.75
C SER A 228 28.84 -0.12 12.44
N ILE A 229 28.38 0.35 11.31
CA ILE A 229 29.24 0.43 10.13
C ILE A 229 29.71 1.89 10.02
N SER A 230 30.29 2.38 11.09
CA SER A 230 31.12 3.58 11.15
C SER A 230 32.42 3.15 11.77
N GLY A 231 33.37 2.72 10.95
CA GLY A 231 34.67 2.38 11.48
C GLY A 231 35.52 1.53 10.55
N ALA A 232 35.74 2.00 9.31
CA ALA A 232 36.89 1.55 8.54
C ALA A 232 37.19 2.52 7.40
N HIS A 233 37.36 3.79 7.73
CA HIS A 233 38.04 4.72 6.82
C HIS A 233 38.74 5.81 7.63
N SER A 234 39.72 5.40 8.41
CA SER A 234 40.77 6.31 8.83
C SER A 234 42.06 5.48 8.99
N ASP A 235 43.11 6.03 8.49
CA ASP A 235 44.51 5.68 8.55
C ASP A 235 45.07 5.02 7.28
N ARG A 236 45.30 5.87 6.32
CA ARG A 236 46.55 5.95 5.57
C ARG A 236 46.89 7.42 5.26
N ALA A 237 47.19 8.16 6.29
CA ALA A 237 48.08 9.30 6.18
C ALA A 237 49.42 8.84 6.68
N GLY A 238 50.41 8.90 5.84
CA GLY A 238 51.77 8.66 6.25
C GLY A 238 52.73 8.47 5.07
N VAL A 239 53.54 9.50 4.89
CA VAL A 239 54.93 9.46 4.34
C VAL A 239 55.03 9.33 2.82
N TRP A 240 55.23 10.36 2.10
CA TRP A 240 56.43 11.08 1.55
C TRP A 240 56.01 12.32 0.85
#